data_cc613d8aa7b09b6b890b688728677473
#
_entry.id   cc613d8aa7b09b6b890b688728677473
#
_cell.length_a   1.000
_cell.length_b   1.000
_cell.length_c   1.000
_cell.angle_alpha   90.00
_cell.angle_beta   90.00
_cell.angle_gamma   90.00
#
_symmetry.space_group_name_H-M   'P 1'
#
loop_
_entity.id
_entity.type
_entity.pdbx_description
1 polymer ?
#
loop_
_entity_poly.entity_id
_entity_poly.type
_entity_poly.pdbx_seq_one_letter_code
_entity_poly.pdbx_strand_id
1 'polypeptide(L)'
;MKTFSLLFRATLLAAAIAATATTPALAKDPNVLRLGIDPSYPPMDVKMPDGHVTGFDVDLADEICRRIAMHCEWVEMEFSGVIPALQARKIDAIVSSMAITEKRMQQIAFSTKLFQFKSRLIARTGTPLTVSAEGLRGKRIGVQSGTQFETYVQKNWQPGGAEVVAYQSQEGVFDDLIAGRLDAALLGSVEADNGFLKTPKGKGFGFIGGPLEMGDHGTGIGLRKEDVALKDKIDHAIAAMRADGTYQKIAAKYFDFDVYGS
;
A
#
# COMPACT_ATOMS: atom_id res chain seq x y z
N MET A 1 66.96 -55.51 -40.58
CA MET A 1 67.10 -54.06 -40.81
C MET A 1 65.79 -53.42 -40.84
N LYS A 2 65.59 -52.52 -39.88
CA LYS A 2 64.46 -51.51 -39.71
C LYS A 2 63.02 -52.01 -39.63
N THR A 3 62.67 -52.28 -38.43
CA THR A 3 61.27 -52.43 -37.93
C THR A 3 60.58 -51.08 -37.87
N PHE A 4 59.37 -51.03 -38.47
CA PHE A 4 58.48 -49.89 -38.38
C PHE A 4 57.36 -50.22 -37.35
N SER A 5 57.34 -49.53 -36.23
CA SER A 5 56.37 -49.67 -35.19
C SER A 5 55.20 -48.70 -35.49
N LEU A 6 54.02 -49.21 -35.70
CA LEU A 6 52.77 -48.42 -35.79
C LEU A 6 52.19 -48.24 -34.38
N LEU A 7 52.22 -47.04 -33.89
CA LEU A 7 51.54 -46.63 -32.70
C LEU A 7 50.11 -46.29 -33.03
N PHE A 8 49.19 -47.10 -32.60
CA PHE A 8 47.73 -46.84 -32.60
C PHE A 8 47.40 -45.87 -31.47
N ARG A 9 47.05 -44.63 -31.81
CA ARG A 9 46.50 -43.68 -30.86
C ARG A 9 45.00 -43.84 -30.82
N ALA A 10 44.48 -44.45 -29.76
CA ALA A 10 43.07 -44.47 -29.40
C ALA A 10 42.70 -43.11 -28.80
N THR A 11 41.97 -42.28 -29.53
CA THR A 11 41.33 -41.05 -29.02
C THR A 11 40.02 -41.44 -28.30
N LEU A 12 40.01 -41.40 -26.98
CA LEU A 12 38.79 -41.46 -26.16
C LEU A 12 38.09 -40.09 -26.26
N LEU A 13 36.95 -40.05 -26.94
CA LEU A 13 36.04 -38.94 -26.93
C LEU A 13 35.21 -39.03 -25.62
N ALA A 14 35.55 -38.27 -24.62
CA ALA A 14 34.73 -38.09 -23.40
C ALA A 14 33.55 -37.16 -23.75
N ALA A 15 32.39 -37.73 -23.97
CA ALA A 15 31.14 -36.97 -24.07
C ALA A 15 30.74 -36.48 -22.67
N ALA A 16 31.04 -35.23 -22.35
CA ALA A 16 30.52 -34.56 -21.14
C ALA A 16 29.02 -34.28 -21.34
N ILE A 17 28.18 -35.13 -20.79
CA ILE A 17 26.76 -34.87 -20.66
C ILE A 17 26.60 -33.78 -19.57
N ALA A 18 26.43 -32.54 -20.01
CA ALA A 18 26.03 -31.45 -19.13
C ALA A 18 24.56 -31.69 -18.71
N ALA A 19 24.37 -32.32 -17.57
CA ALA A 19 23.06 -32.40 -16.92
C ALA A 19 22.69 -30.96 -16.50
N THR A 20 21.88 -30.29 -17.32
CA THR A 20 21.21 -29.04 -16.94
C THR A 20 20.23 -29.41 -15.83
N ALA A 21 20.62 -29.17 -14.58
CA ALA A 21 19.73 -29.20 -13.44
C ALA A 21 18.70 -28.07 -13.65
N THR A 22 17.58 -28.39 -14.28
CA THR A 22 16.39 -27.55 -14.26
C THR A 22 15.89 -27.58 -12.82
N THR A 23 16.26 -26.59 -12.03
CA THR A 23 15.57 -26.32 -10.76
C THR A 23 14.10 -26.12 -11.11
N PRO A 24 13.16 -26.95 -10.56
CA PRO A 24 11.75 -26.69 -10.77
C PRO A 24 11.48 -25.31 -10.17
N ALA A 25 11.10 -24.35 -11.02
CA ALA A 25 10.47 -23.14 -10.52
C ALA A 25 9.27 -23.62 -9.72
N LEU A 26 9.25 -23.37 -8.42
CA LEU A 26 8.08 -23.65 -7.57
C LEU A 26 6.90 -22.95 -8.24
N ALA A 27 6.06 -23.74 -8.88
CA ALA A 27 4.86 -23.22 -9.53
C ALA A 27 4.03 -22.56 -8.43
N LYS A 28 3.66 -21.30 -8.64
CA LYS A 28 2.78 -20.55 -7.74
C LYS A 28 1.50 -21.38 -7.52
N ASP A 29 1.11 -21.57 -6.27
CA ASP A 29 -0.19 -22.19 -5.97
C ASP A 29 -1.30 -21.30 -6.56
N PRO A 30 -2.11 -21.81 -7.50
CA PRO A 30 -3.16 -21.02 -8.14
C PRO A 30 -4.27 -20.58 -7.18
N ASN A 31 -4.36 -21.21 -6.00
CA ASN A 31 -5.36 -20.90 -4.97
C ASN A 31 -4.87 -19.88 -3.94
N VAL A 32 -3.61 -19.44 -4.03
CA VAL A 32 -3.02 -18.43 -3.13
C VAL A 32 -2.99 -17.07 -3.83
N LEU A 33 -3.53 -16.06 -3.14
CA LEU A 33 -3.50 -14.65 -3.54
C LEU A 33 -2.56 -13.90 -2.59
N ARG A 34 -1.39 -13.50 -3.09
CA ARG A 34 -0.42 -12.73 -2.33
C ARG A 34 -0.81 -11.25 -2.35
N LEU A 35 -1.11 -10.72 -1.17
CA LEU A 35 -1.57 -9.34 -0.97
C LEU A 35 -0.46 -8.50 -0.37
N GLY A 36 -0.03 -7.47 -1.08
CA GLY A 36 0.95 -6.50 -0.58
C GLY A 36 0.28 -5.50 0.36
N ILE A 37 0.87 -5.32 1.54
CA ILE A 37 0.36 -4.44 2.60
C ILE A 37 1.51 -3.69 3.28
N ASP A 38 1.26 -2.44 3.65
CA ASP A 38 2.06 -1.69 4.63
C ASP A 38 1.27 -1.60 5.94
N PRO A 39 1.60 -2.39 6.96
CA PRO A 39 0.80 -2.48 8.18
C PRO A 39 1.11 -1.38 9.21
N SER A 40 1.44 -0.17 8.74
CA SER A 40 1.75 1.01 9.58
C SER A 40 0.65 2.07 9.57
N TYR A 41 -0.61 1.71 9.22
CA TYR A 41 -1.68 2.67 8.93
C TYR A 41 -2.99 2.35 9.68
N PRO A 42 -3.01 2.38 11.02
CA PRO A 42 -4.20 2.08 11.82
C PRO A 42 -5.33 3.11 11.59
N PRO A 43 -6.61 2.69 11.59
CA PRO A 43 -7.12 1.33 11.88
C PRO A 43 -7.24 0.45 10.63
N MET A 44 -6.68 0.87 9.49
CA MET A 44 -6.82 0.21 8.20
C MET A 44 -5.93 -1.02 8.10
N ASP A 45 -4.63 -0.83 8.37
CA ASP A 45 -3.56 -1.81 8.21
C ASP A 45 -2.68 -1.79 9.46
N VAL A 46 -2.72 -2.85 10.26
CA VAL A 46 -2.06 -2.89 11.57
C VAL A 46 -1.29 -4.20 11.74
N LYS A 47 -0.04 -4.12 12.15
CA LYS A 47 0.72 -5.29 12.62
C LYS A 47 0.55 -5.46 14.11
N MET A 48 0.06 -6.64 14.49
CA MET A 48 -0.10 -7.00 15.90
C MET A 48 1.22 -7.50 16.50
N PRO A 49 1.38 -7.47 17.86
CA PRO A 49 2.61 -7.92 18.52
C PRO A 49 2.98 -9.38 18.28
N ASP A 50 2.02 -10.24 17.94
CA ASP A 50 2.23 -11.65 17.58
C ASP A 50 2.62 -11.84 16.10
N GLY A 51 2.71 -10.74 15.35
CA GLY A 51 3.15 -10.71 13.96
C GLY A 51 2.04 -10.82 12.92
N HIS A 52 0.79 -11.12 13.28
CA HIS A 52 -0.30 -11.09 12.29
C HIS A 52 -0.73 -9.67 11.91
N VAL A 53 -1.26 -9.52 10.71
CA VAL A 53 -1.85 -8.25 10.24
C VAL A 53 -3.35 -8.25 10.47
N THR A 54 -3.90 -7.08 10.79
CA THR A 54 -5.33 -6.87 11.01
C THR A 54 -5.71 -5.45 10.59
N GLY A 55 -7.00 -5.16 10.54
CA GLY A 55 -7.53 -3.83 10.22
C GLY A 55 -8.67 -3.91 9.21
N PHE A 56 -9.20 -2.74 8.85
CA PHE A 56 -10.37 -2.66 7.97
C PHE A 56 -10.07 -3.21 6.57
N ASP A 57 -8.92 -2.87 5.98
CA ASP A 57 -8.49 -3.39 4.69
C ASP A 57 -8.32 -4.91 4.72
N VAL A 58 -7.75 -5.43 5.84
CA VAL A 58 -7.53 -6.87 6.03
C VAL A 58 -8.85 -7.63 6.11
N ASP A 59 -9.78 -7.15 6.95
CA ASP A 59 -11.11 -7.78 7.09
C ASP A 59 -11.90 -7.79 5.77
N LEU A 60 -11.79 -6.70 4.97
CA LEU A 60 -12.42 -6.65 3.64
C LEU A 60 -11.77 -7.65 2.68
N ALA A 61 -10.44 -7.71 2.65
CA ALA A 61 -9.71 -8.59 1.74
C ALA A 61 -9.90 -10.07 2.08
N ASP A 62 -9.90 -10.42 3.37
CA ASP A 62 -10.15 -11.79 3.83
C ASP A 62 -11.54 -12.27 3.40
N GLU A 63 -12.57 -11.42 3.52
CA GLU A 63 -13.91 -11.74 3.05
C GLU A 63 -13.97 -11.84 1.52
N ILE A 64 -13.24 -10.98 0.80
CA ILE A 64 -13.12 -11.07 -0.67
C ILE A 64 -12.48 -12.41 -1.05
N CYS A 65 -11.34 -12.77 -0.44
CA CYS A 65 -10.65 -14.04 -0.70
C CYS A 65 -11.56 -15.25 -0.44
N ARG A 66 -12.31 -15.23 0.67
CA ARG A 66 -13.29 -16.26 0.99
C ARG A 66 -14.35 -16.42 -0.11
N ARG A 67 -14.86 -15.30 -0.66
CA ARG A 67 -15.89 -15.33 -1.72
C ARG A 67 -15.37 -15.81 -3.06
N ILE A 68 -14.13 -15.51 -3.38
CA ILE A 68 -13.51 -15.95 -4.64
C ILE A 68 -12.82 -17.32 -4.51
N ALA A 69 -12.96 -17.99 -3.36
CA ALA A 69 -12.37 -19.29 -3.04
C ALA A 69 -10.84 -19.33 -3.21
N MET A 70 -10.15 -18.28 -2.73
CA MET A 70 -8.70 -18.19 -2.67
C MET A 70 -8.22 -18.01 -1.23
N HIS A 71 -6.98 -18.42 -0.95
CA HIS A 71 -6.30 -18.18 0.32
C HIS A 71 -5.51 -16.88 0.23
N CYS A 72 -5.75 -15.93 1.13
CA CYS A 72 -4.96 -14.71 1.24
C CYS A 72 -3.63 -14.99 1.94
N GLU A 73 -2.53 -14.55 1.35
CA GLU A 73 -1.20 -14.52 1.95
C GLU A 73 -0.72 -13.08 2.00
N TRP A 74 -0.46 -12.56 3.20
CA TRP A 74 -0.03 -11.18 3.39
C TRP A 74 1.47 -11.05 3.20
N VAL A 75 1.88 -10.10 2.35
CA VAL A 75 3.28 -9.78 2.07
C VAL A 75 3.54 -8.35 2.53
N GLU A 76 4.17 -8.23 3.69
CA GLU A 76 4.47 -6.94 4.29
C GLU A 76 5.60 -6.22 3.53
N MET A 77 5.41 -4.95 3.26
CA MET A 77 6.41 -4.09 2.63
C MET A 77 6.08 -2.61 2.84
N GLU A 78 7.06 -1.74 2.61
CA GLU A 78 6.84 -0.30 2.62
C GLU A 78 5.90 0.12 1.48
N PHE A 79 5.02 1.09 1.74
CA PHE A 79 4.01 1.56 0.78
C PHE A 79 4.60 1.99 -0.56
N SER A 80 5.77 2.65 -0.55
CA SER A 80 6.45 3.09 -1.78
C SER A 80 6.88 1.93 -2.70
N GLY A 81 7.03 0.72 -2.15
CA GLY A 81 7.45 -0.49 -2.85
C GLY A 81 6.32 -1.34 -3.45
N VAL A 82 5.05 -1.10 -3.08
CA VAL A 82 3.96 -2.03 -3.45
C VAL A 82 3.66 -2.08 -4.95
N ILE A 83 3.67 -0.94 -5.66
CA ILE A 83 3.45 -0.93 -7.13
C ILE A 83 4.60 -1.61 -7.87
N PRO A 84 5.88 -1.31 -7.62
CA PRO A 84 7.00 -2.07 -8.15
C PRO A 84 6.93 -3.58 -7.86
N ALA A 85 6.53 -3.98 -6.65
CA ALA A 85 6.38 -5.39 -6.28
C ALA A 85 5.27 -6.10 -7.06
N LEU A 86 4.12 -5.41 -7.28
CA LEU A 86 3.02 -5.89 -8.11
C LEU A 86 3.47 -6.11 -9.56
N GLN A 87 4.16 -5.14 -10.15
CA GLN A 87 4.68 -5.21 -11.51
C GLN A 87 5.74 -6.31 -11.66
N ALA A 88 6.59 -6.51 -10.65
CA ALA A 88 7.58 -7.58 -10.59
C ALA A 88 6.98 -8.96 -10.23
N ARG A 89 5.65 -9.09 -10.11
CA ARG A 89 4.93 -10.34 -9.75
C ARG A 89 5.34 -10.95 -8.40
N LYS A 90 5.88 -10.13 -7.50
CA LYS A 90 6.18 -10.54 -6.11
C LYS A 90 4.89 -10.66 -5.28
N ILE A 91 3.89 -9.85 -5.60
CA ILE A 91 2.53 -9.88 -5.08
C ILE A 91 1.53 -9.94 -6.23
N ASP A 92 0.28 -10.28 -5.93
CA ASP A 92 -0.79 -10.44 -6.92
C ASP A 92 -1.80 -9.31 -6.88
N ALA A 93 -1.98 -8.69 -5.71
CA ALA A 93 -2.78 -7.49 -5.54
C ALA A 93 -2.19 -6.61 -4.43
N ILE A 94 -2.59 -5.35 -4.40
CA ILE A 94 -2.22 -4.39 -3.36
C ILE A 94 -3.48 -4.11 -2.53
N VAL A 95 -3.39 -4.38 -1.23
CA VAL A 95 -4.40 -4.02 -0.23
C VAL A 95 -3.68 -3.25 0.87
N SER A 96 -3.73 -1.93 0.81
CA SER A 96 -3.00 -1.04 1.71
C SER A 96 -3.51 0.39 1.59
N SER A 97 -4.79 0.59 1.78
CA SER A 97 -5.48 1.90 1.71
C SER A 97 -5.09 2.73 0.48
N MET A 98 -4.85 2.05 -0.67
CA MET A 98 -4.30 2.71 -1.85
C MET A 98 -5.36 3.55 -2.56
N ALA A 99 -5.17 4.87 -2.57
CA ALA A 99 -6.02 5.79 -3.31
C ALA A 99 -5.96 5.53 -4.83
N ILE A 100 -7.13 5.50 -5.46
CA ILE A 100 -7.31 5.42 -6.92
C ILE A 100 -7.02 6.81 -7.49
N THR A 101 -5.86 6.99 -8.11
CA THR A 101 -5.46 8.26 -8.74
C THR A 101 -5.16 8.06 -10.22
N GLU A 102 -5.35 9.11 -11.03
CA GLU A 102 -5.04 9.08 -12.47
C GLU A 102 -3.60 8.61 -12.74
N LYS A 103 -2.63 9.09 -11.95
CA LYS A 103 -1.23 8.71 -12.07
C LYS A 103 -1.02 7.20 -11.87
N ARG A 104 -1.71 6.60 -10.88
CA ARG A 104 -1.62 5.17 -10.60
C ARG A 104 -2.38 4.34 -11.63
N MET A 105 -3.55 4.80 -12.10
CA MET A 105 -4.31 4.14 -13.16
C MET A 105 -3.55 4.06 -14.49
N GLN A 106 -2.59 4.94 -14.73
CA GLN A 106 -1.67 4.80 -15.88
C GLN A 106 -0.74 3.60 -15.74
N GLN A 107 -0.44 3.13 -14.53
CA GLN A 107 0.52 2.06 -14.25
C GLN A 107 -0.13 0.72 -13.94
N ILE A 108 -1.23 0.72 -13.19
CA ILE A 108 -1.94 -0.46 -12.68
C ILE A 108 -3.45 -0.32 -12.89
N ALA A 109 -4.18 -1.43 -12.75
CA ALA A 109 -5.64 -1.43 -12.66
C ALA A 109 -6.07 -1.36 -11.19
N PHE A 110 -7.33 -1.00 -10.97
CA PHE A 110 -7.96 -1.00 -9.65
C PHE A 110 -9.27 -1.76 -9.67
N SER A 111 -9.64 -2.33 -8.54
CA SER A 111 -11.00 -2.79 -8.27
C SER A 111 -12.00 -1.62 -8.29
N THR A 112 -13.28 -1.92 -8.18
CA THR A 112 -14.27 -0.94 -7.72
C THR A 112 -13.87 -0.37 -6.37
N LYS A 113 -14.30 0.86 -6.09
CA LYS A 113 -14.03 1.56 -4.83
C LYS A 113 -14.41 0.70 -3.62
N LEU A 114 -13.54 0.63 -2.62
CA LEU A 114 -13.80 0.03 -1.32
C LEU A 114 -14.39 1.05 -0.34
N PHE A 115 -13.75 2.22 -0.23
CA PHE A 115 -14.14 3.32 0.66
C PHE A 115 -13.56 4.64 0.18
N GLN A 116 -13.93 5.73 0.86
CA GLN A 116 -13.37 7.06 0.57
C GLN A 116 -13.32 7.91 1.84
N PHE A 117 -12.13 8.44 2.14
CA PHE A 117 -11.93 9.37 3.24
C PHE A 117 -11.38 10.70 2.73
N LYS A 118 -11.67 11.76 3.49
CA LYS A 118 -11.06 13.07 3.25
C LYS A 118 -9.64 13.09 3.79
N SER A 119 -8.82 13.96 3.25
CA SER A 119 -7.46 14.22 3.72
C SER A 119 -7.42 15.45 4.59
N ARG A 120 -6.58 15.45 5.63
CA ARG A 120 -6.48 16.55 6.57
C ARG A 120 -5.02 16.82 6.96
N LEU A 121 -4.72 18.08 7.22
CA LEU A 121 -3.49 18.48 7.89
C LEU A 121 -3.66 18.37 9.40
N ILE A 122 -2.67 17.83 10.10
CA ILE A 122 -2.59 17.83 11.57
C ILE A 122 -1.34 18.57 12.02
N ALA A 123 -1.43 19.25 13.15
CA ALA A 123 -0.30 19.91 13.79
C ALA A 123 -0.54 20.04 15.28
N ARG A 124 0.44 20.57 16.03
CA ARG A 124 0.28 20.90 17.46
C ARG A 124 -0.81 21.96 17.62
N THR A 125 -1.72 21.72 18.55
CA THR A 125 -2.83 22.66 18.84
C THR A 125 -2.30 24.05 19.20
N GLY A 126 -2.92 25.08 18.62
CA GLY A 126 -2.51 26.47 18.83
C GLY A 126 -1.37 26.93 17.90
N THR A 127 -0.83 26.06 17.05
CA THR A 127 0.13 26.48 16.01
C THR A 127 -0.57 27.37 14.99
N PRO A 128 -0.07 28.58 14.70
CA PRO A 128 -0.70 29.52 13.76
C PRO A 128 -0.35 29.12 12.32
N LEU A 129 -1.03 28.10 11.79
CA LEU A 129 -0.86 27.63 10.41
C LEU A 129 -2.11 27.90 9.58
N THR A 130 -1.92 28.44 8.40
CA THR A 130 -2.95 28.51 7.35
C THR A 130 -2.66 27.49 6.28
N VAL A 131 -3.65 26.69 5.91
CA VAL A 131 -3.51 25.59 4.92
C VAL A 131 -3.54 26.19 3.52
N SER A 132 -2.45 26.83 3.14
CA SER A 132 -2.19 27.42 1.81
C SER A 132 -0.69 27.37 1.51
N ALA A 133 -0.31 27.52 0.24
CA ALA A 133 1.10 27.57 -0.15
C ALA A 133 1.88 28.67 0.57
N GLU A 134 1.26 29.84 0.78
CA GLU A 134 1.87 30.98 1.50
C GLU A 134 1.93 30.72 3.01
N GLY A 135 0.82 30.23 3.60
CA GLY A 135 0.73 29.99 5.05
C GLY A 135 1.61 28.84 5.54
N LEU A 136 2.06 27.96 4.63
CA LEU A 136 2.97 26.84 4.92
C LEU A 136 4.41 27.12 4.46
N ARG A 137 4.74 28.33 4.02
CA ARG A 137 6.11 28.70 3.63
C ARG A 137 7.10 28.47 4.78
N GLY A 138 8.21 27.79 4.49
CA GLY A 138 9.24 27.45 5.47
C GLY A 138 8.81 26.41 6.51
N LYS A 139 7.64 25.77 6.34
CA LYS A 139 7.13 24.73 7.23
C LYS A 139 7.51 23.35 6.72
N ARG A 140 7.94 22.49 7.64
CA ARG A 140 8.26 21.08 7.37
C ARG A 140 7.00 20.25 7.48
N ILE A 141 6.55 19.73 6.34
CA ILE A 141 5.32 18.93 6.22
C ILE A 141 5.69 17.47 6.08
N GLY A 142 5.38 16.67 7.10
CA GLY A 142 5.58 15.23 7.08
C GLY A 142 4.52 14.51 6.26
N VAL A 143 4.95 13.55 5.46
CA VAL A 143 4.10 12.67 4.65
C VAL A 143 4.72 11.29 4.55
N GLN A 144 3.90 10.26 4.36
CA GLN A 144 4.44 8.95 4.01
C GLN A 144 4.83 8.92 2.53
N SER A 145 5.98 8.32 2.23
CA SER A 145 6.57 8.23 0.90
C SER A 145 5.72 7.41 -0.06
N GLY A 146 5.63 7.83 -1.32
CA GLY A 146 4.85 7.16 -2.37
C GLY A 146 3.34 7.41 -2.30
N THR A 147 2.86 8.20 -1.32
CA THR A 147 1.43 8.50 -1.17
C THR A 147 0.96 9.65 -2.06
N GLN A 148 -0.36 9.77 -2.21
CA GLN A 148 -0.96 10.97 -2.83
C GLN A 148 -0.71 12.23 -1.99
N PHE A 149 -0.47 12.09 -0.68
CA PHE A 149 -0.17 13.20 0.22
C PHE A 149 1.19 13.84 -0.13
N GLU A 150 2.21 13.00 -0.33
CA GLU A 150 3.52 13.47 -0.80
C GLU A 150 3.40 14.22 -2.13
N THR A 151 2.72 13.61 -3.11
CA THR A 151 2.48 14.23 -4.42
C THR A 151 1.72 15.56 -4.30
N TYR A 152 0.73 15.63 -3.40
CA TYR A 152 -0.05 16.85 -3.17
C TYR A 152 0.81 17.97 -2.61
N VAL A 153 1.60 17.71 -1.57
CA VAL A 153 2.48 18.71 -0.95
C VAL A 153 3.54 19.19 -1.94
N GLN A 154 4.17 18.26 -2.68
CA GLN A 154 5.15 18.59 -3.72
C GLN A 154 4.57 19.49 -4.82
N LYS A 155 3.35 19.23 -5.25
CA LYS A 155 2.71 19.97 -6.33
C LYS A 155 2.15 21.32 -5.87
N ASN A 156 1.52 21.38 -4.69
CA ASN A 156 0.68 22.52 -4.31
C ASN A 156 1.34 23.45 -3.27
N TRP A 157 2.22 22.93 -2.39
CA TRP A 157 2.78 23.71 -1.28
C TRP A 157 4.29 23.91 -1.38
N GLN A 158 5.03 22.95 -1.91
CA GLN A 158 6.48 23.07 -2.08
C GLN A 158 6.88 24.23 -3.00
N PRO A 159 6.19 24.54 -4.13
CA PRO A 159 6.51 25.70 -4.94
C PRO A 159 6.33 27.04 -4.19
N GLY A 160 5.47 27.08 -3.16
CA GLY A 160 5.27 28.20 -2.25
C GLY A 160 6.32 28.31 -1.14
N GLY A 161 7.23 27.34 -1.05
CA GLY A 161 8.32 27.31 -0.08
C GLY A 161 8.07 26.40 1.14
N ALA A 162 7.06 25.52 1.13
CA ALA A 162 6.94 24.44 2.12
C ALA A 162 8.04 23.39 1.89
N GLU A 163 8.56 22.80 2.97
CA GLU A 163 9.51 21.70 2.91
C GLU A 163 8.77 20.37 3.06
N VAL A 164 8.93 19.46 2.08
CA VAL A 164 8.35 18.12 2.12
C VAL A 164 9.33 17.19 2.80
N VAL A 165 8.89 16.52 3.87
CA VAL A 165 9.69 15.49 4.56
C VAL A 165 8.98 14.16 4.44
N ALA A 166 9.52 13.28 3.59
CA ALA A 166 8.94 11.97 3.31
C ALA A 166 9.54 10.88 4.20
N TYR A 167 8.68 10.03 4.76
CA TYR A 167 9.04 8.91 5.65
C TYR A 167 8.61 7.59 5.05
N GLN A 168 9.33 6.52 5.37
CA GLN A 168 8.97 5.18 4.90
C GLN A 168 7.66 4.67 5.53
N SER A 169 7.39 5.05 6.79
CA SER A 169 6.16 4.67 7.50
C SER A 169 5.41 5.88 8.04
N GLN A 170 4.11 5.74 8.23
CA GLN A 170 3.28 6.75 8.87
C GLN A 170 3.66 6.96 10.35
N GLU A 171 4.13 5.91 11.03
CA GLU A 171 4.61 6.02 12.42
C GLU A 171 5.80 6.98 12.53
N GLY A 172 6.77 6.91 11.60
CA GLY A 172 7.90 7.83 11.55
C GLY A 172 7.47 9.29 11.39
N VAL A 173 6.38 9.56 10.62
CA VAL A 173 5.78 10.90 10.52
C VAL A 173 5.27 11.36 11.89
N PHE A 174 4.56 10.50 12.62
CA PHE A 174 4.03 10.85 13.94
C PHE A 174 5.12 11.08 14.98
N ASP A 175 6.16 10.25 15.00
CA ASP A 175 7.26 10.37 15.94
C ASP A 175 8.03 11.70 15.74
N ASP A 176 8.24 12.11 14.49
CA ASP A 176 8.90 13.38 14.17
C ASP A 176 7.99 14.60 14.40
N LEU A 177 6.69 14.45 14.21
CA LEU A 177 5.71 15.48 14.56
C LEU A 177 5.66 15.72 16.08
N ILE A 178 5.66 14.65 16.88
CA ILE A 178 5.69 14.71 18.36
C ILE A 178 6.99 15.37 18.84
N ALA A 179 8.12 14.99 18.24
CA ALA A 179 9.44 15.52 18.58
C ALA A 179 9.67 16.97 18.11
N GLY A 180 8.71 17.57 17.39
CA GLY A 180 8.83 18.94 16.87
C GLY A 180 9.82 19.08 15.70
N ARG A 181 10.22 17.97 15.08
CA ARG A 181 11.00 17.96 13.83
C ARG A 181 10.16 18.26 12.61
N LEU A 182 8.84 18.14 12.71
CA LEU A 182 7.85 18.54 11.73
C LEU A 182 6.95 19.64 12.30
N ASP A 183 6.50 20.55 11.44
CA ASP A 183 5.52 21.57 11.80
C ASP A 183 4.09 21.06 11.64
N ALA A 184 3.84 20.17 10.68
CA ALA A 184 2.56 19.53 10.42
C ALA A 184 2.74 18.21 9.68
N ALA A 185 1.68 17.42 9.59
CA ALA A 185 1.62 16.20 8.78
C ALA A 185 0.33 16.15 7.96
N LEU A 186 0.41 15.65 6.72
CA LEU A 186 -0.73 15.48 5.82
C LEU A 186 -1.00 13.99 5.61
N LEU A 187 -2.24 13.56 5.93
CA LEU A 187 -2.66 12.16 5.82
C LEU A 187 -4.20 12.05 5.70
N GLY A 188 -4.73 10.83 5.62
CA GLY A 188 -6.16 10.58 5.67
C GLY A 188 -6.77 11.00 7.01
N SER A 189 -8.00 11.52 6.99
CA SER A 189 -8.63 12.04 8.20
C SER A 189 -8.96 10.96 9.23
N VAL A 190 -9.29 9.76 8.77
CA VAL A 190 -9.64 8.62 9.64
C VAL A 190 -8.41 8.09 10.35
N GLU A 191 -7.32 7.93 9.63
CA GLU A 191 -6.04 7.48 10.15
C GLU A 191 -5.45 8.51 11.12
N ALA A 192 -5.57 9.81 10.76
CA ALA A 192 -5.18 10.89 11.67
C ALA A 192 -5.95 10.83 12.98
N ASP A 193 -7.27 10.65 12.91
CA ASP A 193 -8.16 10.67 14.08
C ASP A 193 -7.96 9.42 14.94
N ASN A 194 -8.11 8.22 14.36
CA ASN A 194 -8.08 6.98 15.12
C ASN A 194 -6.65 6.46 15.38
N GLY A 195 -5.75 6.63 14.42
CA GLY A 195 -4.36 6.16 14.52
C GLY A 195 -3.46 7.08 15.36
N PHE A 196 -3.85 8.36 15.52
CA PHE A 196 -3.02 9.33 16.23
C PHE A 196 -3.79 10.22 17.21
N LEU A 197 -4.71 11.07 16.78
CA LEU A 197 -5.29 12.13 17.61
C LEU A 197 -6.04 11.60 18.83
N LYS A 198 -6.73 10.46 18.72
CA LYS A 198 -7.44 9.78 19.82
C LYS A 198 -6.53 8.91 20.69
N THR A 199 -5.25 8.80 20.35
CA THR A 199 -4.28 8.03 21.15
C THR A 199 -3.57 8.93 22.19
N PRO A 200 -2.92 8.34 23.20
CA PRO A 200 -2.10 9.13 24.15
C PRO A 200 -0.99 9.93 23.45
N LYS A 201 -0.42 9.44 22.33
CA LYS A 201 0.61 10.11 21.53
C LYS A 201 0.08 11.39 20.87
N GLY A 202 -1.20 11.43 20.48
CA GLY A 202 -1.83 12.58 19.82
C GLY A 202 -2.28 13.70 20.75
N LYS A 203 -2.10 13.55 22.07
CA LYS A 203 -2.48 14.61 23.02
C LYS A 203 -1.76 15.92 22.73
N GLY A 204 -2.52 17.00 22.52
CA GLY A 204 -1.99 18.33 22.18
C GLY A 204 -1.79 18.56 20.68
N PHE A 205 -2.31 17.65 19.84
CA PHE A 205 -2.39 17.80 18.39
C PHE A 205 -3.86 17.90 17.96
N GLY A 206 -4.09 18.37 16.73
CA GLY A 206 -5.43 18.49 16.18
C GLY A 206 -5.38 18.78 14.67
N PHE A 207 -6.57 18.74 14.08
CA PHE A 207 -6.72 19.11 12.68
C PHE A 207 -6.54 20.61 12.48
N ILE A 208 -5.86 20.99 11.40
CA ILE A 208 -5.69 22.36 10.94
C ILE A 208 -6.46 22.55 9.64
N GLY A 209 -7.22 23.62 9.56
CA GLY A 209 -8.06 23.94 8.39
C GLY A 209 -9.17 22.93 8.14
N GLY A 210 -9.77 22.97 6.95
CA GLY A 210 -10.81 22.06 6.48
C GLY A 210 -10.24 20.80 5.82
N PRO A 211 -11.15 19.88 5.39
CA PRO A 211 -10.78 18.76 4.54
C PRO A 211 -10.17 19.24 3.21
N LEU A 212 -9.24 18.46 2.68
CA LEU A 212 -8.58 18.71 1.40
C LEU A 212 -9.07 17.72 0.36
N GLU A 213 -9.30 18.21 -0.86
CA GLU A 213 -9.62 17.39 -2.01
C GLU A 213 -8.33 16.99 -2.72
N MET A 214 -8.07 15.69 -2.80
CA MET A 214 -6.85 15.14 -3.42
C MET A 214 -7.05 14.81 -4.91
N GLY A 215 -8.28 14.85 -5.41
CA GLY A 215 -8.62 14.47 -6.78
C GLY A 215 -8.47 12.96 -7.02
N ASP A 216 -8.66 12.15 -5.97
CA ASP A 216 -8.73 10.70 -6.06
C ASP A 216 -10.18 10.22 -6.21
N HIS A 217 -10.34 8.95 -6.60
CA HIS A 217 -11.63 8.29 -6.77
C HIS A 217 -11.94 7.32 -5.62
N GLY A 218 -11.44 7.61 -4.42
CA GLY A 218 -11.50 6.75 -3.25
C GLY A 218 -10.35 5.74 -3.21
N THR A 219 -10.51 4.70 -2.40
CA THR A 219 -9.54 3.63 -2.18
C THR A 219 -9.99 2.35 -2.85
N GLY A 220 -9.06 1.58 -3.42
CA GLY A 220 -9.35 0.31 -4.08
C GLY A 220 -8.17 -0.64 -4.06
N ILE A 221 -8.43 -1.89 -4.43
CA ILE A 221 -7.40 -2.93 -4.56
C ILE A 221 -6.64 -2.70 -5.87
N GLY A 222 -5.30 -2.56 -5.76
CA GLY A 222 -4.44 -2.43 -6.93
C GLY A 222 -4.13 -3.78 -7.57
N LEU A 223 -4.20 -3.86 -8.91
CA LEU A 223 -3.99 -5.08 -9.71
C LEU A 223 -3.16 -4.78 -10.94
N ARG A 224 -2.49 -5.78 -11.52
CA ARG A 224 -1.90 -5.61 -12.86
C ARG A 224 -3.01 -5.44 -13.90
N LYS A 225 -2.75 -4.65 -14.93
CA LYS A 225 -3.73 -4.37 -16.00
C LYS A 225 -4.16 -5.62 -16.77
N GLU A 226 -3.26 -6.59 -16.87
CA GLU A 226 -3.53 -7.88 -17.54
C GLU A 226 -4.33 -8.87 -16.69
N ASP A 227 -4.44 -8.66 -15.36
CA ASP A 227 -5.15 -9.58 -14.45
C ASP A 227 -6.69 -9.33 -14.42
N VAL A 228 -7.28 -9.16 -15.60
CA VAL A 228 -8.70 -8.80 -15.77
C VAL A 228 -9.64 -9.79 -15.07
N ALA A 229 -9.40 -11.09 -15.23
CA ALA A 229 -10.25 -12.12 -14.62
C ALA A 229 -10.21 -12.08 -13.09
N LEU A 230 -9.06 -11.76 -12.48
CA LEU A 230 -8.94 -11.59 -11.03
C LEU A 230 -9.68 -10.32 -10.57
N LYS A 231 -9.50 -9.22 -11.30
CA LYS A 231 -10.22 -7.97 -11.03
C LYS A 231 -11.73 -8.18 -11.05
N ASP A 232 -12.26 -8.86 -12.07
CA ASP A 232 -13.70 -9.12 -12.20
C ASP A 232 -14.23 -9.95 -11.02
N LYS A 233 -13.48 -10.98 -10.57
CA LYS A 233 -13.86 -11.75 -9.38
C LYS A 233 -13.91 -10.89 -8.12
N ILE A 234 -12.91 -10.03 -7.92
CA ILE A 234 -12.83 -9.10 -6.78
C ILE A 234 -14.00 -8.11 -6.83
N ASP A 235 -14.28 -7.51 -7.97
CA ASP A 235 -15.38 -6.56 -8.15
C ASP A 235 -16.74 -7.19 -7.87
N HIS A 236 -16.97 -8.42 -8.34
CA HIS A 236 -18.18 -9.18 -8.03
C HIS A 236 -18.29 -9.49 -6.52
N ALA A 237 -17.17 -9.85 -5.87
CA ALA A 237 -17.16 -10.08 -4.42
C ALA A 237 -17.51 -8.81 -3.64
N ILE A 238 -16.93 -7.66 -4.00
CA ILE A 238 -17.24 -6.35 -3.40
C ILE A 238 -18.72 -6.00 -3.57
N ALA A 239 -19.26 -6.15 -4.77
CA ALA A 239 -20.67 -5.89 -5.06
C ALA A 239 -21.59 -6.79 -4.24
N ALA A 240 -21.26 -8.09 -4.13
CA ALA A 240 -22.02 -9.06 -3.33
C ALA A 240 -21.97 -8.74 -1.83
N MET A 241 -20.80 -8.37 -1.28
CA MET A 241 -20.66 -7.96 0.13
C MET A 241 -21.52 -6.73 0.45
N ARG A 242 -21.61 -5.79 -0.46
CA ARG A 242 -22.45 -4.59 -0.29
C ARG A 242 -23.95 -4.94 -0.37
N ALA A 243 -24.32 -5.83 -1.29
CA ALA A 243 -25.72 -6.20 -1.49
C ALA A 243 -26.29 -7.02 -0.31
N ASP A 244 -25.49 -7.88 0.31
CA ASP A 244 -25.93 -8.75 1.41
C ASP A 244 -25.68 -8.16 2.81
N GLY A 245 -25.12 -6.96 2.91
CA GLY A 245 -24.85 -6.26 4.17
C GLY A 245 -23.59 -6.72 4.89
N THR A 246 -22.77 -7.60 4.32
CA THR A 246 -21.51 -8.03 4.93
C THR A 246 -20.51 -6.89 5.01
N TYR A 247 -20.44 -6.05 3.98
CA TYR A 247 -19.60 -4.86 3.97
C TYR A 247 -19.90 -3.94 5.17
N GLN A 248 -21.18 -3.65 5.40
CA GLN A 248 -21.61 -2.79 6.51
C GLN A 248 -21.31 -3.41 7.87
N LYS A 249 -21.42 -4.74 8.02
CA LYS A 249 -21.06 -5.45 9.25
C LYS A 249 -19.54 -5.36 9.52
N ILE A 250 -18.71 -5.45 8.49
CA ILE A 250 -17.26 -5.28 8.64
C ILE A 250 -16.95 -3.82 9.00
N ALA A 251 -17.49 -2.85 8.25
CA ALA A 251 -17.27 -1.42 8.48
C ALA A 251 -17.66 -0.99 9.91
N ALA A 252 -18.78 -1.52 10.42
CA ALA A 252 -19.29 -1.19 11.77
C ALA A 252 -18.38 -1.64 12.93
N LYS A 253 -17.38 -2.50 12.67
CA LYS A 253 -16.35 -2.83 13.68
C LYS A 253 -15.37 -1.68 13.91
N TYR A 254 -15.22 -0.80 12.93
CA TYR A 254 -14.19 0.24 12.88
C TYR A 254 -14.77 1.64 12.89
N PHE A 255 -15.98 1.84 12.35
CA PHE A 255 -16.57 3.14 12.07
C PHE A 255 -18.05 3.18 12.45
N ASP A 256 -18.50 4.34 12.93
CA ASP A 256 -19.88 4.65 13.25
C ASP A 256 -20.60 5.50 12.18
N PHE A 257 -19.98 5.63 10.98
CA PHE A 257 -20.46 6.37 9.83
C PHE A 257 -20.28 5.58 8.53
N ASP A 258 -20.95 5.98 7.46
CA ASP A 258 -20.78 5.35 6.13
C ASP A 258 -19.42 5.73 5.53
N VAL A 259 -18.57 4.72 5.41
CA VAL A 259 -17.20 4.86 4.87
C VAL A 259 -17.12 4.69 3.36
N TYR A 260 -18.18 4.15 2.75
CA TYR A 260 -18.21 4.00 1.30
C TYR A 260 -18.32 5.35 0.60
N GLY A 261 -19.07 6.27 1.20
CA GLY A 261 -19.38 7.58 0.64
C GLY A 261 -20.36 7.49 -0.54
N SER A 262 -20.91 8.61 -0.91
CA SER A 262 -21.80 8.76 -2.07
C SER A 262 -21.01 8.79 -3.39
#